data_ac34ce67f0ddefb7d6cd174aaa3088f5
#
_entry.id   ac34ce67f0ddefb7d6cd174aaa3088f5
#
_cell.length_a   1.000
_cell.length_b   1.000
_cell.length_c   1.000
_cell.angle_alpha   90.00
_cell.angle_beta   90.00
_cell.angle_gamma   90.00
#
_symmetry.space_group_name_H-M   'P 1'
#
loop_
_entity.id
_entity.type
_entity.pdbx_description
1 polymer ?
#
loop_
_entity_poly.entity_id
_entity_poly.type
_entity_poly.pdbx_seq_one_letter_code
_entity_poly.pdbx_strand_id
1 'polypeptide(L)'
;MKIQLISSLRSSVKFLSTSKILLILAFFLIFFFRCKPVDEQVLEIKKVPFEVSLDEAVQVAGKYDLTSKKSTDSKKSRIEANSDVDKKETIVDENKIPLFHVLNYAKGGFIIVSADLRTVPVLAFSDKGSFETKEIPDGVKQWFDESKEKIKLVKKDNKDIDPIIVKAWKEYLKGELNLPSKIGGRVSNTNCYEWYTTGQYMCHNYFSSNGPFLNTNWGQAGYSTGYLGSCPGANACNKHNAGCGPVALAQIMRYYQKPNWFTYDGIPDNYGRSDCSPSTPQQWELARLMSYCGSASGLNSSYGFMGTTNTFSWPTNIPDALSNYGYSGNGSSTSFVYQVVKNELFGGHPVILWGTSGWIGNFENYHIWVCDGIDVHEYSEYSCDTHSCNTWGYEYYHMNWGWHGDYNGWYGISNLSVGGTNYNSNMHMIYGIRP
;
A
#
# COMPACT_ATOMS: atom_id res chain seq x y z
N MET A 1 -1.23 -40.02 61.99
CA MET A 1 -0.38 -40.35 63.19
C MET A 1 0.35 -39.08 63.61
N LYS A 2 -0.09 -38.56 64.78
CA LYS A 2 0.59 -37.69 65.77
C LYS A 2 1.23 -36.41 65.23
N ILE A 3 0.69 -35.19 65.50
CA ILE A 3 0.56 -34.43 66.79
C ILE A 3 1.91 -34.08 67.39
N GLN A 4 1.96 -32.76 67.71
CA GLN A 4 2.85 -32.01 68.64
C GLN A 4 4.13 -31.46 68.01
N LEU A 5 4.46 -30.15 68.16
CA LEU A 5 4.56 -29.42 69.42
C LEU A 5 4.44 -27.89 69.18
N ILE A 6 3.52 -27.30 69.92
CA ILE A 6 3.52 -25.89 70.32
C ILE A 6 4.45 -25.77 71.55
N SER A 7 5.35 -24.84 71.54
CA SER A 7 5.61 -24.05 72.80
C SER A 7 6.70 -23.01 72.57
N SER A 8 6.41 -21.83 73.07
CA SER A 8 7.33 -20.90 73.68
C SER A 8 8.17 -19.98 72.81
N LEU A 9 7.65 -18.77 72.72
CA LEU A 9 8.49 -17.59 73.04
C LEU A 9 7.53 -16.39 73.30
N ARG A 10 7.21 -16.32 74.64
CA ARG A 10 6.82 -15.04 75.26
C ARG A 10 8.12 -14.29 75.60
N SER A 11 7.98 -13.01 75.42
CA SER A 11 8.65 -11.91 76.09
C SER A 11 9.53 -11.04 75.19
N SER A 12 9.13 -9.88 75.05
CA SER A 12 9.72 -8.59 75.50
C SER A 12 9.26 -7.48 74.56
N VAL A 13 8.03 -7.00 74.75
CA VAL A 13 7.68 -5.68 74.32
C VAL A 13 8.28 -4.68 75.29
N LYS A 14 9.43 -4.12 74.93
CA LYS A 14 9.96 -2.93 75.60
C LYS A 14 9.17 -1.72 75.10
N PHE A 15 8.42 -1.10 75.98
CA PHE A 15 7.78 0.20 75.75
C PHE A 15 8.84 1.23 75.41
N LEU A 16 8.87 1.64 74.18
CA LEU A 16 9.65 2.80 73.76
C LEU A 16 8.97 4.06 74.31
N SER A 17 9.73 4.93 74.99
CA SER A 17 9.25 6.17 75.59
C SER A 17 8.62 7.07 74.49
N THR A 18 7.55 7.78 74.85
CA THR A 18 6.78 8.68 73.96
C THR A 18 7.63 9.68 73.22
N SER A 19 8.81 10.06 73.74
CA SER A 19 9.72 10.98 73.04
C SER A 19 10.43 10.36 71.83
N LYS A 20 10.66 9.03 71.83
CA LYS A 20 11.25 8.33 70.66
C LYS A 20 10.24 8.08 69.53
N ILE A 21 8.95 7.94 69.85
CA ILE A 21 7.87 7.82 68.88
C ILE A 21 7.64 9.16 68.16
N LEU A 22 7.74 10.29 68.90
CA LEU A 22 7.65 11.62 68.28
C LEU A 22 8.83 11.91 67.33
N LEU A 23 10.04 11.45 67.67
CA LEU A 23 11.20 11.64 66.79
C LEU A 23 11.11 10.79 65.49
N ILE A 24 10.56 9.57 65.54
CA ILE A 24 10.35 8.71 64.40
C ILE A 24 9.23 9.29 63.52
N LEU A 25 8.17 9.82 64.09
CA LEU A 25 7.09 10.50 63.33
C LEU A 25 7.57 11.83 62.73
N ALA A 26 8.41 12.58 63.36
CA ALA A 26 9.04 13.77 62.78
C ALA A 26 10.00 13.45 61.64
N PHE A 27 10.72 12.32 61.70
CA PHE A 27 11.60 11.87 60.64
C PHE A 27 10.81 11.37 59.41
N PHE A 28 9.64 10.73 59.63
CA PHE A 28 8.74 10.32 58.54
C PHE A 28 8.04 11.50 57.88
N LEU A 29 7.71 12.57 58.64
CA LEU A 29 7.08 13.77 58.05
C LEU A 29 8.03 14.61 57.19
N ILE A 30 9.35 14.54 57.40
CA ILE A 30 10.34 15.25 56.60
C ILE A 30 10.59 14.54 55.26
N PHE A 31 10.30 13.23 55.16
CA PHE A 31 10.45 12.49 53.89
C PHE A 31 9.28 12.63 52.93
N PHE A 32 8.09 13.10 53.37
CA PHE A 32 6.91 13.22 52.52
C PHE A 32 6.71 14.59 51.86
N PHE A 33 7.57 15.58 52.12
CA PHE A 33 7.46 16.91 51.55
C PHE A 33 8.61 17.31 50.62
N ARG A 34 9.16 16.34 49.85
CA ARG A 34 9.97 16.64 48.65
C ARG A 34 9.41 15.99 47.41
N CYS A 35 8.14 16.22 47.13
CA CYS A 35 7.73 16.29 45.73
C CYS A 35 8.28 17.61 45.16
N LYS A 36 9.46 17.55 44.57
CA LYS A 36 9.78 18.53 43.53
C LYS A 36 8.70 18.36 42.47
N PRO A 37 8.08 19.46 41.93
CA PRO A 37 7.37 19.34 40.71
C PRO A 37 8.35 18.69 39.71
N VAL A 38 7.92 17.62 39.07
CA VAL A 38 8.58 17.15 37.86
C VAL A 38 8.47 18.36 36.93
N ASP A 39 9.59 19.06 36.71
CA ASP A 39 9.72 19.91 35.57
C ASP A 39 9.30 19.00 34.41
N GLU A 40 8.13 19.28 33.87
CA GLU A 40 7.68 18.80 32.60
C GLU A 40 8.72 19.40 31.63
N GLN A 41 9.89 18.74 31.53
CA GLN A 41 10.75 18.94 30.41
C GLN A 41 9.89 18.52 29.24
N VAL A 42 9.25 19.48 28.62
CA VAL A 42 8.86 19.37 27.23
C VAL A 42 10.13 18.89 26.54
N LEU A 43 10.21 17.58 26.32
CA LEU A 43 11.22 17.00 25.46
C LEU A 43 10.98 17.71 24.15
N GLU A 44 11.75 18.77 23.86
CA GLU A 44 11.90 19.25 22.49
C GLU A 44 12.27 18.00 21.72
N ILE A 45 11.29 17.44 21.03
CA ILE A 45 11.49 16.35 20.08
C ILE A 45 12.40 16.95 19.03
N LYS A 46 13.70 16.70 19.18
CA LYS A 46 14.72 17.17 18.25
C LYS A 46 14.35 16.56 16.93
N LYS A 47 13.71 17.35 16.05
CA LYS A 47 13.23 16.86 14.74
C LYS A 47 14.40 16.21 14.04
N VAL A 48 14.28 14.91 13.76
CA VAL A 48 15.30 14.16 13.04
C VAL A 48 15.37 14.79 11.63
N PRO A 49 16.55 15.09 11.12
CA PRO A 49 16.67 15.63 9.77
C PRO A 49 15.93 14.73 8.78
N PHE A 50 15.16 15.31 7.87
CA PHE A 50 14.34 14.65 6.86
C PHE A 50 13.07 13.93 7.36
N GLU A 51 12.77 13.88 8.65
CA GLU A 51 11.55 13.25 9.14
C GLU A 51 10.32 14.10 8.80
N VAL A 52 9.28 13.42 8.29
CA VAL A 52 7.94 13.97 8.06
C VAL A 52 7.05 13.54 9.21
N SER A 53 6.50 14.52 9.92
CA SER A 53 5.58 14.28 11.04
C SER A 53 4.19 13.87 10.55
N LEU A 54 3.39 13.28 11.45
CA LEU A 54 2.00 12.94 11.17
C LEU A 54 1.18 14.17 10.76
N ASP A 55 1.43 15.34 11.35
CA ASP A 55 0.73 16.59 11.01
C ASP A 55 1.09 17.08 9.60
N GLU A 56 2.34 16.93 9.18
CA GLU A 56 2.77 17.21 7.82
C GLU A 56 2.14 16.22 6.83
N ALA A 57 2.03 14.94 7.20
CA ALA A 57 1.34 13.94 6.38
C ALA A 57 -0.16 14.27 6.21
N VAL A 58 -0.82 14.78 7.26
CA VAL A 58 -2.21 15.27 7.17
C VAL A 58 -2.31 16.50 6.24
N GLN A 59 -1.31 17.38 6.21
CA GLN A 59 -1.30 18.48 5.24
C GLN A 59 -1.19 17.97 3.80
N VAL A 60 -0.36 16.95 3.55
CA VAL A 60 -0.30 16.28 2.25
C VAL A 60 -1.67 15.71 1.88
N ALA A 61 -2.29 14.94 2.79
CA ALA A 61 -3.61 14.33 2.59
C ALA A 61 -4.70 15.36 2.27
N GLY A 62 -4.67 16.53 2.93
CA GLY A 62 -5.65 17.60 2.70
C GLY A 62 -5.50 18.34 1.36
N LYS A 63 -4.39 18.15 0.65
CA LYS A 63 -4.13 18.81 -0.64
C LYS A 63 -4.05 17.83 -1.82
N TYR A 64 -3.90 16.54 -1.55
CA TYR A 64 -3.74 15.54 -2.60
C TYR A 64 -5.08 15.26 -3.29
N ASP A 65 -5.10 15.27 -4.62
CA ASP A 65 -6.27 14.89 -5.40
C ASP A 65 -6.27 13.37 -5.61
N LEU A 66 -7.21 12.69 -4.97
CA LEU A 66 -7.36 11.23 -5.07
C LEU A 66 -7.92 10.76 -6.41
N THR A 67 -8.43 11.66 -7.26
CA THR A 67 -9.15 11.25 -8.48
C THR A 67 -8.23 10.88 -9.62
N SER A 68 -6.90 10.99 -9.48
CA SER A 68 -5.87 10.75 -10.51
C SER A 68 -6.09 11.49 -11.85
N LYS A 69 -7.20 12.18 -12.02
CA LYS A 69 -7.53 12.98 -13.20
C LYS A 69 -7.15 14.43 -12.96
N LYS A 70 -5.87 14.77 -13.07
CA LYS A 70 -5.48 16.16 -13.28
C LYS A 70 -6.04 16.59 -14.64
N SER A 71 -7.30 17.02 -14.66
CA SER A 71 -7.87 17.72 -15.79
C SER A 71 -7.01 18.94 -16.09
N THR A 72 -6.59 19.11 -17.35
CA THR A 72 -5.95 20.33 -17.84
C THR A 72 -6.83 21.57 -17.67
N ASP A 73 -8.08 21.38 -17.25
CA ASP A 73 -9.04 22.43 -16.91
C ASP A 73 -8.98 22.73 -15.42
N SER A 74 -8.06 23.62 -15.06
CA SER A 74 -7.76 24.05 -13.70
C SER A 74 -8.88 24.79 -12.96
N LYS A 75 -10.12 24.79 -13.43
CA LYS A 75 -11.25 25.52 -12.87
C LYS A 75 -12.48 24.72 -12.47
N LYS A 76 -12.57 23.41 -12.72
CA LYS A 76 -13.86 22.71 -12.57
C LYS A 76 -13.87 21.38 -11.84
N SER A 77 -12.88 21.04 -11.06
CA SER A 77 -12.98 19.85 -10.19
C SER A 77 -12.00 19.92 -9.01
N ARG A 78 -12.06 20.98 -8.22
CA ARG A 78 -11.88 20.79 -6.78
C ARG A 78 -13.21 20.19 -6.32
N ILE A 79 -13.37 18.90 -6.40
CA ILE A 79 -14.14 18.17 -5.40
C ILE A 79 -13.52 18.67 -4.10
N GLU A 80 -14.33 19.24 -3.22
CA GLU A 80 -13.88 19.68 -1.90
C GLU A 80 -13.01 18.56 -1.38
N ALA A 81 -11.72 18.82 -1.29
CA ALA A 81 -10.73 17.84 -0.89
C ALA A 81 -11.30 17.23 0.37
N ASN A 82 -11.42 15.91 0.40
CA ASN A 82 -12.03 15.21 1.51
C ASN A 82 -11.09 15.42 2.70
N SER A 83 -11.17 16.61 3.30
CA SER A 83 -10.20 17.13 4.26
C SER A 83 -10.27 16.43 5.62
N ASP A 84 -11.30 15.60 5.82
CA ASP A 84 -11.51 14.90 7.08
C ASP A 84 -10.85 13.53 7.05
N VAL A 85 -9.59 13.52 7.45
CA VAL A 85 -8.89 12.28 7.80
C VAL A 85 -9.45 11.76 9.13
N ASP A 86 -10.09 10.58 9.07
CA ASP A 86 -10.73 9.94 10.23
C ASP A 86 -9.74 9.08 11.03
N LYS A 87 -9.07 8.13 10.35
CA LYS A 87 -8.07 7.28 10.96
C LYS A 87 -6.66 7.65 10.52
N LYS A 88 -5.74 7.70 11.48
CA LYS A 88 -4.33 8.02 11.27
C LYS A 88 -3.48 6.99 11.98
N GLU A 89 -2.55 6.40 11.26
CA GLU A 89 -1.61 5.45 11.83
C GLU A 89 -0.19 5.70 11.29
N THR A 90 0.78 5.67 12.18
CA THR A 90 2.20 5.76 11.80
C THR A 90 2.83 4.38 11.85
N ILE A 91 3.34 3.94 10.73
CA ILE A 91 4.08 2.69 10.63
C ILE A 91 5.54 2.97 10.99
N VAL A 92 6.06 2.19 11.91
CA VAL A 92 7.41 2.35 12.43
C VAL A 92 8.24 1.09 12.20
N ASP A 93 9.56 1.24 12.26
CA ASP A 93 10.48 0.10 12.30
C ASP A 93 10.58 -0.51 13.71
N GLU A 94 11.46 -1.49 13.87
CA GLU A 94 11.78 -2.17 15.14
C GLU A 94 12.35 -1.23 16.23
N ASN A 95 12.91 -0.08 15.82
CA ASN A 95 13.47 0.95 16.70
C ASN A 95 12.47 2.10 16.96
N LYS A 96 11.20 1.93 16.53
CA LYS A 96 10.13 2.94 16.61
C LYS A 96 10.39 4.18 15.74
N ILE A 97 11.23 4.06 14.70
CA ILE A 97 11.47 5.14 13.74
C ILE A 97 10.32 5.15 12.72
N PRO A 98 9.64 6.29 12.50
CA PRO A 98 8.56 6.41 11.52
C PRO A 98 9.04 6.07 10.11
N LEU A 99 8.27 5.25 9.39
CA LEU A 99 8.54 4.87 8.00
C LEU A 99 7.56 5.55 7.05
N PHE A 100 6.28 5.48 7.35
CA PHE A 100 5.23 6.18 6.62
C PHE A 100 3.95 6.28 7.46
N HIS A 101 3.03 7.12 7.01
CA HIS A 101 1.75 7.38 7.67
C HIS A 101 0.62 6.86 6.78
N VAL A 102 -0.27 6.07 7.35
CA VAL A 102 -1.51 5.60 6.71
C VAL A 102 -2.66 6.46 7.19
N LEU A 103 -3.33 7.13 6.27
CA LEU A 103 -4.41 8.06 6.54
C LEU A 103 -5.66 7.61 5.78
N ASN A 104 -6.75 7.35 6.50
CA ASN A 104 -8.03 6.99 5.91
C ASN A 104 -9.00 8.16 6.03
N TYR A 105 -9.78 8.42 4.99
CA TYR A 105 -10.74 9.51 4.94
C TYR A 105 -12.13 9.07 5.43
N ALA A 106 -12.83 9.96 6.10
CA ALA A 106 -14.16 9.68 6.68
C ALA A 106 -15.22 9.25 5.65
N LYS A 107 -15.12 9.76 4.43
CA LYS A 107 -16.03 9.42 3.32
C LYS A 107 -15.56 8.26 2.45
N GLY A 108 -14.53 7.57 2.88
CA GLY A 108 -13.84 6.53 2.12
C GLY A 108 -12.66 7.08 1.33
N GLY A 109 -11.75 6.18 0.98
CA GLY A 109 -10.45 6.47 0.40
C GLY A 109 -9.34 6.47 1.44
N PHE A 110 -8.11 6.37 0.96
CA PHE A 110 -6.92 6.41 1.79
C PHE A 110 -5.76 7.08 1.05
N ILE A 111 -4.78 7.52 1.82
CA ILE A 111 -3.47 7.95 1.31
C ILE A 111 -2.38 7.46 2.24
N ILE A 112 -1.27 7.02 1.68
CA ILE A 112 -0.08 6.61 2.41
C ILE A 112 1.03 7.59 2.09
N VAL A 113 1.49 8.31 3.12
CA VAL A 113 2.47 9.39 3.01
C VAL A 113 3.79 8.94 3.62
N SER A 114 4.89 9.14 2.92
CA SER A 114 6.22 8.82 3.45
C SER A 114 6.55 9.63 4.70
N ALA A 115 7.28 9.03 5.64
CA ALA A 115 7.84 9.72 6.81
C ALA A 115 9.30 10.14 6.59
N ASP A 116 9.73 10.30 5.32
CA ASP A 116 11.08 10.76 4.99
C ASP A 116 11.07 11.66 3.75
N LEU A 117 11.56 12.89 3.90
CA LEU A 117 11.62 13.90 2.83
C LEU A 117 12.48 13.49 1.63
N ARG A 118 13.31 12.46 1.74
CA ARG A 118 14.17 11.95 0.65
C ARG A 118 13.45 10.99 -0.28
N THR A 119 12.19 10.66 0.04
CA THR A 119 11.32 9.85 -0.82
C THR A 119 10.16 10.68 -1.35
N VAL A 120 9.45 10.17 -2.36
CA VAL A 120 8.23 10.83 -2.85
C VAL A 120 7.20 11.00 -1.74
N PRO A 121 6.43 12.11 -1.72
CA PRO A 121 5.45 12.37 -0.67
C PRO A 121 4.40 11.28 -0.51
N VAL A 122 3.83 10.80 -1.60
CA VAL A 122 2.73 9.84 -1.61
C VAL A 122 3.24 8.50 -2.11
N LEU A 123 2.99 7.44 -1.36
CA LEU A 123 3.40 6.08 -1.68
C LEU A 123 2.26 5.28 -2.32
N ALA A 124 1.03 5.50 -1.85
CA ALA A 124 -0.19 4.91 -2.41
C ALA A 124 -1.40 5.76 -2.06
N PHE A 125 -2.46 5.64 -2.86
CA PHE A 125 -3.74 6.30 -2.60
C PHE A 125 -4.91 5.59 -3.28
N SER A 126 -6.11 5.85 -2.80
CA SER A 126 -7.38 5.42 -3.40
C SER A 126 -8.46 6.43 -3.07
N ASP A 127 -9.41 6.62 -3.97
CA ASP A 127 -10.62 7.41 -3.75
C ASP A 127 -11.74 6.61 -3.08
N LYS A 128 -11.52 5.32 -2.82
CA LYS A 128 -12.51 4.37 -2.27
C LYS A 128 -11.90 3.48 -1.21
N GLY A 129 -12.78 2.86 -0.40
CA GLY A 129 -12.37 1.88 0.61
C GLY A 129 -11.58 2.50 1.76
N SER A 130 -10.76 1.68 2.39
CA SER A 130 -9.82 2.06 3.45
C SER A 130 -8.57 1.18 3.38
N PHE A 131 -7.50 1.63 4.01
CA PHE A 131 -6.29 0.83 4.18
C PHE A 131 -6.16 0.43 5.65
N GLU A 132 -6.47 -0.83 5.94
CA GLU A 132 -6.32 -1.40 7.28
C GLU A 132 -4.91 -2.01 7.41
N THR A 133 -4.23 -1.71 8.50
CA THR A 133 -2.83 -2.13 8.72
C THR A 133 -2.72 -3.43 9.51
N LYS A 134 -3.86 -3.94 9.97
CA LYS A 134 -3.97 -5.25 10.61
C LYS A 134 -4.50 -6.26 9.60
N GLU A 135 -3.93 -7.47 9.63
CA GLU A 135 -4.36 -8.58 8.75
C GLU A 135 -4.34 -8.19 7.26
N ILE A 136 -3.27 -7.51 6.85
CA ILE A 136 -3.07 -7.10 5.46
C ILE A 136 -3.03 -8.35 4.57
N PRO A 137 -3.87 -8.44 3.51
CA PRO A 137 -3.88 -9.58 2.61
C PRO A 137 -2.58 -9.73 1.83
N ASP A 138 -2.31 -10.97 1.38
CA ASP A 138 -1.18 -11.27 0.50
C ASP A 138 -1.19 -10.35 -0.74
N GLY A 139 -0.06 -10.08 -1.32
CA GLY A 139 0.09 -9.10 -2.40
C GLY A 139 0.16 -7.66 -1.88
N VAL A 140 -0.88 -7.17 -1.20
CA VAL A 140 -0.85 -5.87 -0.50
C VAL A 140 0.25 -5.88 0.56
N LYS A 141 0.33 -6.97 1.32
CA LYS A 141 1.37 -7.17 2.35
C LYS A 141 2.77 -7.17 1.74
N GLN A 142 2.96 -7.79 0.57
CA GLN A 142 4.23 -7.76 -0.14
C GLN A 142 4.64 -6.31 -0.44
N TRP A 143 3.76 -5.51 -1.08
CA TRP A 143 4.04 -4.11 -1.37
C TRP A 143 4.32 -3.30 -0.09
N PHE A 144 3.55 -3.55 0.97
CA PHE A 144 3.68 -2.86 2.26
C PHE A 144 5.04 -3.13 2.92
N ASP A 145 5.46 -4.40 2.98
CA ASP A 145 6.74 -4.80 3.57
C ASP A 145 7.92 -4.33 2.71
N GLU A 146 7.83 -4.42 1.38
CA GLU A 146 8.84 -3.87 0.47
C GLU A 146 9.00 -2.35 0.65
N SER A 147 7.89 -1.63 0.81
CA SER A 147 7.91 -0.18 1.06
C SER A 147 8.59 0.16 2.39
N LYS A 148 8.33 -0.63 3.45
CA LYS A 148 9.03 -0.48 4.74
C LYS A 148 10.55 -0.64 4.57
N GLU A 149 10.99 -1.72 3.93
CA GLU A 149 12.41 -1.99 3.74
C GLU A 149 13.10 -0.91 2.89
N LYS A 150 12.45 -0.44 1.83
CA LYS A 150 12.98 0.65 1.00
C LYS A 150 13.18 1.94 1.81
N ILE A 151 12.21 2.34 2.62
CA ILE A 151 12.34 3.55 3.45
C ILE A 151 13.41 3.38 4.54
N LYS A 152 13.52 2.19 5.14
CA LYS A 152 14.63 1.88 6.06
C LYS A 152 15.99 2.07 5.39
N LEU A 153 16.14 1.65 4.14
CA LEU A 153 17.38 1.84 3.38
C LEU A 153 17.66 3.31 3.12
N VAL A 154 16.65 4.10 2.73
CA VAL A 154 16.79 5.55 2.56
C VAL A 154 17.23 6.21 3.86
N LYS A 155 16.65 5.81 5.01
CA LYS A 155 17.02 6.36 6.32
C LYS A 155 18.45 6.00 6.77
N LYS A 156 18.96 4.86 6.33
CA LYS A 156 20.36 4.45 6.58
C LYS A 156 21.36 5.14 5.66
N ASP A 157 20.92 5.57 4.48
CA ASP A 157 21.77 6.25 3.51
C ASP A 157 21.93 7.72 3.94
N ASN A 158 23.19 8.19 3.99
CA ASN A 158 23.52 9.58 4.32
C ASN A 158 23.45 10.50 3.10
N LYS A 159 22.80 10.10 2.02
CA LYS A 159 22.64 10.94 0.84
C LYS A 159 21.75 12.14 1.13
N ASP A 160 22.09 13.24 0.51
CA ASP A 160 21.26 14.43 0.49
C ASP A 160 19.95 14.16 -0.27
N ILE A 161 18.93 14.96 0.05
CA ILE A 161 17.65 14.90 -0.67
C ILE A 161 17.85 15.38 -2.13
N ASP A 162 17.27 14.67 -3.06
CA ASP A 162 17.21 15.09 -4.46
C ASP A 162 16.37 16.38 -4.56
N PRO A 163 16.90 17.46 -5.21
CA PRO A 163 16.17 18.70 -5.39
C PRO A 163 14.77 18.52 -5.99
N ILE A 164 14.60 17.51 -6.75
CA ILE A 164 13.38 17.03 -7.41
C ILE A 164 12.33 16.61 -6.38
N ILE A 165 12.74 15.80 -5.43
CA ILE A 165 11.88 15.33 -4.32
C ILE A 165 11.49 16.53 -3.43
N VAL A 166 12.40 17.48 -3.22
CA VAL A 166 12.09 18.74 -2.51
C VAL A 166 10.92 19.48 -3.17
N LYS A 167 10.89 19.54 -4.50
CA LYS A 167 9.79 20.19 -5.23
C LYS A 167 8.47 19.47 -5.02
N ALA A 168 8.47 18.14 -5.11
CA ALA A 168 7.27 17.34 -4.87
C ALA A 168 6.70 17.59 -3.47
N TRP A 169 7.53 17.69 -2.45
CA TRP A 169 7.09 18.04 -1.10
C TRP A 169 6.57 19.48 -0.98
N LYS A 170 7.18 20.44 -1.64
CA LYS A 170 6.75 21.86 -1.63
C LYS A 170 5.35 22.08 -2.20
N GLU A 171 4.86 21.20 -3.05
CA GLU A 171 3.47 21.25 -3.55
C GLU A 171 2.46 21.08 -2.40
N TYR A 172 2.79 20.28 -1.40
CA TYR A 172 1.88 19.90 -0.33
C TYR A 172 2.17 20.60 1.00
N LEU A 173 3.42 20.83 1.35
CA LEU A 173 3.78 21.45 2.62
C LEU A 173 3.81 22.98 2.50
N LYS A 174 3.28 23.66 3.53
CA LYS A 174 3.35 25.12 3.63
C LYS A 174 4.61 25.51 4.40
N GLY A 175 5.35 26.50 3.88
CA GLY A 175 6.54 27.04 4.53
C GLY A 175 7.85 26.50 3.96
N GLU A 176 8.96 26.93 4.55
CA GLU A 176 10.26 26.39 4.22
C GLU A 176 10.38 24.98 4.83
N LEU A 177 10.72 24.02 3.98
CA LEU A 177 11.11 22.71 4.48
C LEU A 177 12.40 22.90 5.30
N ASN A 178 12.40 22.44 6.54
CA ASN A 178 13.60 22.44 7.39
C ASN A 178 14.59 21.40 6.83
N LEU A 179 15.23 21.77 5.76
CA LEU A 179 16.25 20.96 5.12
C LEU A 179 17.61 21.29 5.76
N PRO A 180 18.46 20.29 5.99
CA PRO A 180 19.83 20.55 6.40
C PRO A 180 20.51 21.51 5.42
N SER A 181 21.29 22.45 5.94
CA SER A 181 21.91 23.56 5.19
C SER A 181 22.92 23.17 4.09
N LYS A 182 23.03 21.87 3.77
CA LYS A 182 23.91 21.31 2.74
C LYS A 182 23.16 20.76 1.52
N ILE A 183 22.00 21.31 1.19
CA ILE A 183 21.50 21.08 -0.17
C ILE A 183 22.34 22.00 -1.04
N GLY A 184 23.37 21.42 -1.65
CA GLY A 184 24.23 22.09 -2.61
C GLY A 184 23.45 22.48 -3.87
N GLY A 185 22.53 23.41 -3.72
CA GLY A 185 21.98 24.12 -4.84
C GLY A 185 23.10 25.03 -5.38
N ARG A 186 23.72 24.64 -6.50
CA ARG A 186 24.48 25.57 -7.28
C ARG A 186 23.59 26.78 -7.54
N VAL A 187 24.07 27.94 -7.12
CA VAL A 187 23.44 29.22 -7.42
C VAL A 187 23.23 29.29 -8.94
N SER A 188 21.97 29.30 -9.35
CA SER A 188 21.61 29.51 -10.75
C SER A 188 22.36 30.72 -11.29
N ASN A 189 23.13 30.51 -12.35
CA ASN A 189 23.80 31.62 -13.05
C ASN A 189 22.71 32.54 -13.63
N THR A 190 22.67 33.78 -13.22
CA THR A 190 21.65 34.78 -13.60
C THR A 190 21.44 34.88 -15.12
N ASN A 191 22.46 34.61 -15.92
CA ASN A 191 22.38 34.63 -17.38
C ASN A 191 21.51 33.52 -17.99
N CYS A 192 21.31 32.43 -17.28
CA CYS A 192 20.44 31.32 -17.74
C CYS A 192 18.94 31.62 -17.57
N TYR A 193 18.60 32.48 -16.61
CA TYR A 193 17.22 32.90 -16.40
C TYR A 193 16.67 33.71 -17.58
N GLU A 194 17.50 34.52 -18.23
CA GLU A 194 17.11 35.28 -19.42
C GLU A 194 16.80 34.40 -20.63
N TRP A 195 17.53 33.29 -20.82
CA TRP A 195 17.27 32.33 -21.88
C TRP A 195 15.96 31.57 -21.65
N TYR A 196 15.65 31.22 -20.40
CA TYR A 196 14.42 30.60 -20.01
C TYR A 196 13.20 31.50 -20.24
N THR A 197 13.32 32.79 -19.95
CA THR A 197 12.22 33.76 -20.09
C THR A 197 11.97 34.19 -21.54
N THR A 198 12.94 34.03 -22.45
CA THR A 198 12.79 34.35 -23.88
C THR A 198 12.09 33.27 -24.68
N GLY A 199 11.61 32.17 -24.06
CA GLY A 199 10.73 31.17 -24.67
C GLY A 199 11.41 30.19 -25.62
N GLN A 200 12.75 30.19 -25.69
CA GLN A 200 13.46 29.30 -26.63
C GLN A 200 13.61 27.86 -26.14
N TYR A 201 13.47 27.63 -24.84
CA TYR A 201 13.49 26.29 -24.24
C TYR A 201 12.45 26.20 -23.10
N MET A 202 11.22 25.85 -23.42
CA MET A 202 10.20 25.58 -22.41
C MET A 202 10.22 24.10 -22.05
N CYS A 203 10.60 23.77 -20.83
CA CYS A 203 10.45 22.45 -20.28
C CYS A 203 9.02 22.28 -19.74
N HIS A 204 8.31 21.29 -20.25
CA HIS A 204 6.93 21.05 -19.87
C HIS A 204 6.81 19.85 -18.94
N ASN A 205 6.03 20.01 -17.88
CA ASN A 205 5.58 18.88 -17.08
C ASN A 205 4.61 18.03 -17.91
N TYR A 206 4.72 16.71 -17.79
CA TYR A 206 3.84 15.77 -18.43
C TYR A 206 3.08 14.96 -17.37
N PHE A 207 1.76 15.00 -17.45
CA PHE A 207 0.87 14.22 -16.60
C PHE A 207 -0.04 13.41 -17.50
N SER A 208 -0.10 12.10 -17.28
CA SER A 208 -0.94 11.22 -18.08
C SER A 208 -1.45 10.08 -17.22
N SER A 209 -2.73 9.80 -17.35
CA SER A 209 -3.38 8.72 -16.62
C SER A 209 -4.20 7.89 -17.60
N ASN A 210 -4.16 6.57 -17.48
CA ASN A 210 -4.99 5.64 -18.23
C ASN A 210 -5.49 4.52 -17.32
N GLY A 211 -6.79 4.26 -17.34
CA GLY A 211 -7.46 3.33 -16.42
C GLY A 211 -8.05 4.06 -15.19
N PRO A 212 -8.47 3.33 -14.15
CA PRO A 212 -8.54 1.86 -14.14
C PRO A 212 -9.54 1.33 -15.17
N PHE A 213 -9.22 0.18 -15.78
CA PHE A 213 -10.05 -0.39 -16.86
C PHE A 213 -11.14 -1.32 -16.33
N LEU A 214 -10.88 -1.98 -15.20
CA LEU A 214 -11.79 -2.94 -14.59
C LEU A 214 -12.80 -2.23 -13.70
N ASN A 215 -14.09 -2.55 -13.91
CA ASN A 215 -15.15 -2.12 -12.98
C ASN A 215 -15.40 -3.17 -11.87
N THR A 216 -14.83 -4.37 -12.02
CA THR A 216 -15.06 -5.49 -11.11
C THR A 216 -14.30 -5.34 -9.80
N ASN A 217 -15.02 -5.47 -8.68
CA ASN A 217 -14.47 -5.59 -7.34
C ASN A 217 -14.71 -7.00 -6.82
N TRP A 218 -14.21 -7.99 -7.56
CA TRP A 218 -14.43 -9.39 -7.22
C TRP A 218 -13.42 -9.88 -6.19
N GLY A 219 -13.80 -10.93 -5.48
CA GLY A 219 -12.98 -11.56 -4.46
C GLY A 219 -13.14 -13.07 -4.45
N GLN A 220 -12.41 -13.71 -3.54
CA GLN A 220 -12.29 -15.16 -3.51
C GLN A 220 -13.45 -15.87 -2.77
N ALA A 221 -14.27 -15.11 -2.04
CA ALA A 221 -15.42 -15.61 -1.26
C ALA A 221 -16.75 -15.16 -1.87
N GLY A 222 -17.87 -15.37 -1.21
CA GLY A 222 -19.20 -14.96 -1.67
C GLY A 222 -19.64 -15.72 -2.92
N TYR A 223 -20.26 -15.05 -3.88
CA TYR A 223 -20.76 -15.67 -5.12
C TYR A 223 -19.68 -16.41 -5.91
N SER A 224 -18.42 -16.01 -5.83
CA SER A 224 -17.29 -16.71 -6.44
C SER A 224 -17.22 -18.19 -6.08
N THR A 225 -17.77 -18.57 -4.93
CA THR A 225 -17.71 -19.95 -4.42
C THR A 225 -18.92 -20.79 -4.77
N GLY A 226 -19.88 -20.26 -5.55
CA GLY A 226 -21.18 -20.89 -5.78
C GLY A 226 -21.11 -22.35 -6.23
N TYR A 227 -20.21 -22.68 -7.15
CA TYR A 227 -19.99 -24.04 -7.66
C TYR A 227 -18.85 -24.80 -6.96
N LEU A 228 -18.21 -24.22 -5.95
CA LEU A 228 -17.11 -24.87 -5.26
C LEU A 228 -17.59 -25.79 -4.15
N GLY A 229 -16.76 -26.79 -3.84
CA GLY A 229 -17.03 -27.78 -2.79
C GLY A 229 -17.07 -27.17 -1.38
N SER A 230 -17.67 -27.92 -0.46
CA SER A 230 -17.72 -27.55 0.95
C SER A 230 -16.33 -27.56 1.57
N CYS A 231 -16.01 -26.50 2.32
CA CYS A 231 -14.80 -26.36 3.13
C CYS A 231 -15.14 -25.56 4.40
N PRO A 232 -15.61 -26.24 5.46
CA PRO A 232 -16.02 -25.56 6.69
C PRO A 232 -14.89 -24.71 7.28
N GLY A 233 -15.21 -23.44 7.60
CA GLY A 233 -14.26 -22.49 8.19
C GLY A 233 -13.33 -21.77 7.19
N ALA A 234 -13.37 -22.08 5.88
CA ALA A 234 -12.55 -21.42 4.88
C ALA A 234 -12.95 -19.95 4.67
N ASN A 235 -14.24 -19.69 4.68
CA ASN A 235 -14.83 -18.35 4.54
C ASN A 235 -16.25 -18.35 5.13
N ALA A 236 -16.91 -17.19 5.07
CA ALA A 236 -18.29 -17.05 5.56
C ALA A 236 -19.29 -18.01 4.91
N CYS A 237 -18.99 -18.53 3.72
CA CYS A 237 -19.84 -19.46 2.96
C CYS A 237 -19.55 -20.94 3.24
N ASN A 238 -18.57 -21.27 4.06
CA ASN A 238 -18.12 -22.64 4.33
C ASN A 238 -17.81 -23.45 3.04
N LYS A 239 -17.26 -22.79 2.04
CA LYS A 239 -16.84 -23.36 0.76
C LYS A 239 -15.36 -23.09 0.54
N HIS A 240 -14.72 -23.81 -0.38
CA HIS A 240 -13.39 -23.45 -0.82
C HIS A 240 -13.36 -21.99 -1.35
N ASN A 241 -12.29 -21.26 -1.10
CA ASN A 241 -12.07 -19.98 -1.75
C ASN A 241 -11.82 -20.18 -3.26
N ALA A 242 -12.29 -19.26 -4.10
CA ALA A 242 -12.06 -19.35 -5.54
C ALA A 242 -10.58 -19.34 -5.90
N GLY A 243 -9.77 -18.64 -5.13
CA GLY A 243 -8.34 -18.43 -5.35
C GLY A 243 -8.02 -17.14 -6.10
N CYS A 244 -6.86 -16.57 -5.82
CA CYS A 244 -6.44 -15.30 -6.42
C CYS A 244 -6.26 -15.40 -7.95
N GLY A 245 -5.71 -16.51 -8.43
CA GLY A 245 -5.54 -16.78 -9.86
C GLY A 245 -6.86 -16.79 -10.63
N PRO A 246 -7.85 -17.62 -10.25
CA PRO A 246 -9.17 -17.63 -10.87
C PRO A 246 -9.85 -16.25 -10.84
N VAL A 247 -9.75 -15.49 -9.74
CA VAL A 247 -10.30 -14.14 -9.66
C VAL A 247 -9.62 -13.21 -10.66
N ALA A 248 -8.30 -13.19 -10.72
CA ALA A 248 -7.56 -12.34 -11.65
C ALA A 248 -7.88 -12.69 -13.11
N LEU A 249 -7.88 -13.99 -13.46
CA LEU A 249 -8.23 -14.44 -14.82
C LEU A 249 -9.67 -14.08 -15.16
N ALA A 250 -10.63 -14.30 -14.27
CA ALA A 250 -12.04 -13.98 -14.48
C ALA A 250 -12.26 -12.48 -14.72
N GLN A 251 -11.55 -11.60 -14.01
CA GLN A 251 -11.61 -10.16 -14.21
C GLN A 251 -11.10 -9.76 -15.61
N ILE A 252 -10.01 -10.36 -16.07
CA ILE A 252 -9.51 -10.18 -17.46
C ILE A 252 -10.54 -10.66 -18.47
N MET A 253 -11.13 -11.84 -18.25
CA MET A 253 -12.17 -12.38 -19.14
C MET A 253 -13.40 -11.47 -19.18
N ARG A 254 -13.82 -10.91 -18.06
CA ARG A 254 -14.94 -9.95 -17.98
C ARG A 254 -14.61 -8.65 -18.71
N TYR A 255 -13.38 -8.14 -18.60
CA TYR A 255 -12.93 -6.94 -19.28
C TYR A 255 -13.01 -7.09 -20.82
N TYR A 256 -12.45 -8.17 -21.35
CA TYR A 256 -12.44 -8.44 -22.79
C TYR A 256 -13.72 -9.09 -23.32
N GLN A 257 -14.64 -9.50 -22.43
CA GLN A 257 -15.84 -10.29 -22.78
C GLN A 257 -15.49 -11.52 -23.62
N LYS A 258 -14.44 -12.22 -23.24
CA LYS A 258 -13.90 -13.42 -23.90
C LYS A 258 -13.77 -14.57 -22.88
N PRO A 259 -14.11 -15.82 -23.21
CA PRO A 259 -14.53 -16.34 -24.52
C PRO A 259 -15.95 -15.94 -24.91
N ASN A 260 -16.22 -15.86 -26.24
CA ASN A 260 -17.50 -15.39 -26.78
C ASN A 260 -18.69 -16.33 -26.52
N TRP A 261 -18.42 -17.59 -26.13
CA TRP A 261 -19.47 -18.54 -25.77
C TRP A 261 -19.99 -18.37 -24.34
N PHE A 262 -19.37 -17.44 -23.57
CA PHE A 262 -19.78 -17.12 -22.22
C PHE A 262 -20.59 -15.82 -22.21
N THR A 263 -21.65 -15.76 -21.40
CA THR A 263 -22.50 -14.57 -21.27
C THR A 263 -22.04 -13.71 -20.12
N TYR A 264 -21.62 -12.49 -20.43
CA TYR A 264 -21.12 -11.51 -19.43
C TYR A 264 -22.16 -10.49 -19.01
N ASP A 265 -23.29 -10.39 -19.74
CA ASP A 265 -24.30 -9.37 -19.52
C ASP A 265 -24.97 -9.53 -18.15
N GLY A 266 -24.99 -8.43 -17.39
CA GLY A 266 -25.64 -8.38 -16.08
C GLY A 266 -24.90 -9.11 -14.96
N ILE A 267 -23.71 -9.66 -15.20
CA ILE A 267 -22.87 -10.19 -14.13
C ILE A 267 -22.53 -9.03 -13.17
N PRO A 268 -22.77 -9.18 -11.84
CA PRO A 268 -22.56 -8.09 -10.92
C PRO A 268 -21.06 -7.76 -10.80
N ASP A 269 -20.74 -6.47 -10.88
CA ASP A 269 -19.38 -5.97 -10.71
C ASP A 269 -18.95 -5.98 -9.23
N ASN A 270 -19.94 -6.00 -8.31
CA ASN A 270 -19.70 -5.98 -6.87
C ASN A 270 -20.60 -6.99 -6.15
N TYR A 271 -20.08 -7.62 -5.11
CA TYR A 271 -20.82 -8.47 -4.17
C TYR A 271 -20.03 -8.57 -2.85
N GLY A 272 -20.73 -8.93 -1.77
CA GLY A 272 -20.14 -9.04 -0.44
C GLY A 272 -19.46 -10.40 -0.21
N ARG A 273 -18.51 -10.44 0.71
CA ARG A 273 -17.82 -11.68 1.14
C ARG A 273 -18.77 -12.74 1.70
N SER A 274 -19.91 -12.30 2.24
CA SER A 274 -20.94 -13.14 2.86
C SER A 274 -22.14 -13.39 1.95
N ASP A 275 -22.10 -12.97 0.70
CA ASP A 275 -23.14 -13.24 -0.29
C ASP A 275 -22.99 -14.68 -0.82
N CYS A 276 -23.36 -15.66 -0.01
CA CYS A 276 -23.02 -17.07 -0.21
C CYS A 276 -23.87 -17.79 -1.24
N SER A 277 -25.09 -17.28 -1.49
CA SER A 277 -26.09 -17.97 -2.30
C SER A 277 -26.50 -17.13 -3.48
N PRO A 278 -25.96 -17.40 -4.69
CA PRO A 278 -26.46 -16.78 -5.89
C PRO A 278 -27.97 -17.01 -6.03
N SER A 279 -28.73 -15.97 -6.30
CA SER A 279 -30.19 -16.00 -6.42
C SER A 279 -30.69 -15.65 -7.82
N THR A 280 -29.86 -14.99 -8.62
CA THR A 280 -30.17 -14.61 -10.01
C THR A 280 -29.31 -15.40 -11.00
N PRO A 281 -29.77 -15.58 -12.26
CA PRO A 281 -28.96 -16.21 -13.29
C PRO A 281 -27.58 -15.58 -13.45
N GLN A 282 -27.49 -14.24 -13.36
CA GLN A 282 -26.25 -13.48 -13.54
C GLN A 282 -25.24 -13.73 -12.38
N GLN A 283 -25.73 -13.89 -11.17
CA GLN A 283 -24.89 -14.27 -10.03
C GLN A 283 -24.38 -15.71 -10.17
N TRP A 284 -25.18 -16.61 -10.71
CA TRP A 284 -24.76 -17.97 -11.07
C TRP A 284 -23.75 -17.98 -12.21
N GLU A 285 -23.88 -17.09 -13.19
CA GLU A 285 -22.87 -16.93 -14.25
C GLU A 285 -21.53 -16.49 -13.67
N LEU A 286 -21.50 -15.56 -12.70
CA LEU A 286 -20.28 -15.20 -12.00
C LEU A 286 -19.63 -16.42 -11.32
N ALA A 287 -20.40 -17.17 -10.57
CA ALA A 287 -19.92 -18.39 -9.92
C ALA A 287 -19.37 -19.41 -10.94
N ARG A 288 -20.06 -19.54 -12.10
CA ARG A 288 -19.66 -20.41 -13.21
C ARG A 288 -18.34 -19.95 -13.82
N LEU A 289 -18.17 -18.64 -14.06
CA LEU A 289 -16.94 -18.08 -14.58
C LEU A 289 -15.74 -18.39 -13.66
N MET A 290 -15.89 -18.19 -12.35
CA MET A 290 -14.85 -18.53 -11.36
C MET A 290 -14.50 -20.02 -11.39
N SER A 291 -15.51 -20.89 -11.47
CA SER A 291 -15.30 -22.33 -11.56
C SER A 291 -14.54 -22.73 -12.84
N TYR A 292 -14.86 -22.10 -13.98
CA TYR A 292 -14.12 -22.32 -15.25
C TYR A 292 -12.66 -21.87 -15.12
N CYS A 293 -12.43 -20.69 -14.56
CA CYS A 293 -11.06 -20.20 -14.36
C CYS A 293 -10.23 -21.11 -13.48
N GLY A 294 -10.84 -21.76 -12.46
CA GLY A 294 -10.15 -22.70 -11.59
C GLY A 294 -10.06 -24.13 -12.12
N SER A 295 -10.82 -24.48 -13.18
CA SER A 295 -10.90 -25.83 -13.73
C SER A 295 -9.61 -26.32 -14.39
N ALA A 296 -9.57 -27.59 -14.83
CA ALA A 296 -8.44 -28.16 -15.57
C ALA A 296 -8.18 -27.47 -16.91
N SER A 297 -9.20 -26.91 -17.56
CA SER A 297 -9.04 -26.11 -18.79
C SER A 297 -8.63 -24.66 -18.51
N GLY A 298 -8.81 -24.22 -17.26
CA GLY A 298 -8.33 -22.95 -16.74
C GLY A 298 -6.95 -23.10 -16.08
N LEU A 299 -6.88 -22.72 -14.81
CA LEU A 299 -5.62 -22.68 -14.06
C LEU A 299 -5.28 -24.02 -13.38
N ASN A 300 -6.12 -25.04 -13.49
CA ASN A 300 -5.97 -26.30 -12.79
C ASN A 300 -5.68 -26.10 -11.29
N SER A 301 -6.54 -25.32 -10.65
CA SER A 301 -6.36 -24.87 -9.26
C SER A 301 -6.48 -26.03 -8.28
N SER A 302 -5.62 -26.03 -7.27
CA SER A 302 -5.64 -26.99 -6.15
C SER A 302 -6.42 -26.40 -4.99
N TYR A 303 -7.64 -26.84 -4.80
CA TYR A 303 -8.52 -26.45 -3.70
C TYR A 303 -8.15 -27.20 -2.43
N GLY A 304 -7.99 -26.47 -1.31
CA GLY A 304 -7.52 -27.06 -0.05
C GLY A 304 -6.04 -27.45 -0.10
N PHE A 305 -5.23 -26.64 -0.76
CA PHE A 305 -3.80 -26.90 -0.98
C PHE A 305 -3.06 -27.22 0.32
N MET A 306 -2.32 -28.32 0.34
CA MET A 306 -1.57 -28.82 1.50
C MET A 306 -2.42 -28.99 2.77
N GLY A 307 -3.73 -29.29 2.63
CA GLY A 307 -4.64 -29.46 3.76
C GLY A 307 -5.10 -28.17 4.44
N THR A 308 -4.84 -27.02 3.81
CA THR A 308 -5.31 -25.71 4.27
C THR A 308 -6.66 -25.36 3.66
N THR A 309 -7.22 -24.21 4.05
CA THR A 309 -8.42 -23.64 3.42
C THR A 309 -8.12 -22.85 2.14
N ASN A 310 -6.85 -22.71 1.77
CA ASN A 310 -6.40 -21.92 0.65
C ASN A 310 -6.51 -22.66 -0.67
N THR A 311 -6.69 -21.90 -1.75
CA THR A 311 -6.67 -22.39 -3.13
C THR A 311 -5.41 -21.87 -3.80
N PHE A 312 -4.65 -22.78 -4.39
CA PHE A 312 -3.40 -22.47 -5.07
C PHE A 312 -3.54 -22.66 -6.58
N SER A 313 -2.97 -21.74 -7.35
CA SER A 313 -2.88 -21.80 -8.81
C SER A 313 -1.47 -21.43 -9.26
N TRP A 314 -0.90 -22.19 -10.17
CA TRP A 314 0.37 -21.81 -10.77
C TRP A 314 0.19 -20.66 -11.77
N PRO A 315 0.89 -19.53 -11.65
CA PRO A 315 0.74 -18.41 -12.59
C PRO A 315 1.21 -18.78 -14.00
N THR A 316 2.10 -19.77 -14.13
CA THR A 316 2.54 -20.31 -15.40
C THR A 316 1.44 -21.00 -16.20
N ASN A 317 0.31 -21.35 -15.58
CA ASN A 317 -0.85 -21.91 -16.26
C ASN A 317 -1.75 -20.83 -16.91
N ILE A 318 -1.54 -19.54 -16.61
CA ILE A 318 -2.37 -18.45 -17.15
C ILE A 318 -2.28 -18.36 -18.69
N PRO A 319 -1.10 -18.40 -19.32
CA PRO A 319 -1.00 -18.39 -20.77
C PRO A 319 -1.76 -19.55 -21.44
N ASP A 320 -1.65 -20.75 -20.90
CA ASP A 320 -2.35 -21.92 -21.42
C ASP A 320 -3.87 -21.79 -21.25
N ALA A 321 -4.32 -21.29 -20.09
CA ALA A 321 -5.73 -21.03 -19.83
C ALA A 321 -6.31 -20.00 -20.81
N LEU A 322 -5.61 -18.90 -21.06
CA LEU A 322 -6.00 -17.89 -22.05
C LEU A 322 -6.07 -18.48 -23.45
N SER A 323 -5.10 -19.30 -23.84
CA SER A 323 -5.11 -20.03 -25.12
C SER A 323 -6.33 -20.95 -25.23
N ASN A 324 -6.63 -21.75 -24.20
CA ASN A 324 -7.80 -22.63 -24.15
C ASN A 324 -9.13 -21.87 -24.28
N TYR A 325 -9.18 -20.62 -23.82
CA TYR A 325 -10.34 -19.74 -23.95
C TYR A 325 -10.34 -18.89 -25.23
N GLY A 326 -9.42 -19.17 -26.16
CA GLY A 326 -9.41 -18.59 -27.50
C GLY A 326 -8.85 -17.18 -27.58
N TYR A 327 -7.99 -16.80 -26.63
CA TYR A 327 -7.25 -15.54 -26.74
C TYR A 327 -6.17 -15.66 -27.83
N SER A 328 -6.05 -14.62 -28.66
CA SER A 328 -5.06 -14.56 -29.74
C SER A 328 -3.66 -14.21 -29.21
N GLY A 329 -3.58 -13.32 -28.21
CA GLY A 329 -2.41 -13.07 -27.40
C GLY A 329 -2.62 -13.70 -26.02
N ASN A 330 -2.03 -14.88 -25.81
CA ASN A 330 -2.27 -15.67 -24.62
C ASN A 330 -1.39 -15.30 -23.41
N GLY A 331 -0.64 -14.19 -23.52
CA GLY A 331 0.20 -13.70 -22.45
C GLY A 331 1.60 -14.33 -22.45
N SER A 332 2.59 -13.50 -22.18
CA SER A 332 3.97 -13.92 -21.90
C SER A 332 4.27 -13.73 -20.43
N SER A 333 4.91 -14.70 -19.79
CA SER A 333 5.29 -14.61 -18.37
C SER A 333 6.78 -14.28 -18.23
N THR A 334 7.10 -13.24 -17.47
CA THR A 334 8.47 -12.83 -17.17
C THR A 334 8.55 -12.07 -15.84
N SER A 335 9.76 -11.77 -15.39
CA SER A 335 9.98 -10.83 -14.29
C SER A 335 9.40 -9.46 -14.65
N PHE A 336 9.03 -8.68 -13.63
CA PHE A 336 8.42 -7.37 -13.81
C PHE A 336 9.35 -6.41 -14.57
N VAL A 337 8.86 -5.82 -15.66
CA VAL A 337 9.55 -4.81 -16.47
C VAL A 337 8.66 -3.59 -16.63
N TYR A 338 9.02 -2.49 -15.98
CA TYR A 338 8.24 -1.24 -15.96
C TYR A 338 7.78 -0.79 -17.34
N GLN A 339 8.70 -0.69 -18.29
CA GLN A 339 8.39 -0.17 -19.62
C GLN A 339 7.37 -1.03 -20.37
N VAL A 340 7.38 -2.34 -20.14
CA VAL A 340 6.41 -3.25 -20.74
C VAL A 340 5.03 -3.02 -20.13
N VAL A 341 4.93 -2.99 -18.81
CA VAL A 341 3.66 -2.72 -18.10
C VAL A 341 3.11 -1.34 -18.49
N LYS A 342 3.96 -0.31 -18.52
CA LYS A 342 3.60 1.04 -18.94
C LYS A 342 2.99 1.03 -20.37
N ASN A 343 3.63 0.36 -21.31
CA ASN A 343 3.16 0.28 -22.70
C ASN A 343 1.82 -0.49 -22.81
N GLU A 344 1.66 -1.60 -22.10
CA GLU A 344 0.41 -2.36 -22.06
C GLU A 344 -0.73 -1.48 -21.54
N LEU A 345 -0.52 -0.81 -20.41
CA LEU A 345 -1.56 0.02 -19.77
C LEU A 345 -1.91 1.25 -20.62
N PHE A 346 -0.95 1.92 -21.27
CA PHE A 346 -1.27 2.99 -22.21
C PHE A 346 -2.00 2.50 -23.46
N GLY A 347 -1.79 1.24 -23.83
CA GLY A 347 -2.55 0.56 -24.89
C GLY A 347 -3.95 0.11 -24.49
N GLY A 348 -4.37 0.32 -23.23
CA GLY A 348 -5.65 -0.16 -22.70
C GLY A 348 -5.67 -1.66 -22.39
N HIS A 349 -4.51 -2.25 -22.13
CA HIS A 349 -4.37 -3.68 -21.89
C HIS A 349 -3.96 -3.94 -20.44
N PRO A 350 -4.87 -4.44 -19.59
CA PRO A 350 -4.53 -4.83 -18.23
C PRO A 350 -3.54 -5.99 -18.22
N VAL A 351 -2.67 -5.99 -17.18
CA VAL A 351 -1.60 -6.97 -16.99
C VAL A 351 -1.91 -7.77 -15.73
N ILE A 352 -1.68 -9.07 -15.76
CA ILE A 352 -1.72 -9.87 -14.53
C ILE A 352 -0.35 -9.81 -13.89
N LEU A 353 -0.32 -9.47 -12.60
CA LEU A 353 0.90 -9.50 -11.79
C LEU A 353 0.80 -10.64 -10.78
N TRP A 354 1.95 -11.15 -10.40
CA TRP A 354 2.06 -12.09 -9.30
C TRP A 354 3.39 -11.93 -8.56
N GLY A 355 3.40 -12.32 -7.31
CA GLY A 355 4.58 -12.21 -6.48
C GLY A 355 4.49 -13.04 -5.21
N THR A 356 5.59 -13.12 -4.50
CA THR A 356 5.72 -13.80 -3.22
C THR A 356 6.65 -13.00 -2.33
N SER A 357 6.32 -12.87 -1.05
CA SER A 357 7.26 -12.38 -0.07
C SER A 357 8.03 -13.58 0.49
N GLY A 358 9.35 -13.59 0.30
CA GLY A 358 10.20 -14.64 0.82
C GLY A 358 11.03 -15.38 -0.23
N TRP A 359 11.65 -16.46 0.19
CA TRP A 359 12.53 -17.25 -0.62
C TRP A 359 11.77 -18.14 -1.61
N ILE A 360 12.31 -18.41 -2.79
CA ILE A 360 11.71 -19.31 -3.78
C ILE A 360 11.44 -20.67 -3.11
N GLY A 361 10.17 -21.06 -3.03
CA GLY A 361 9.72 -22.29 -2.34
C GLY A 361 8.97 -22.05 -1.03
N ASN A 362 8.99 -20.84 -0.51
CA ASN A 362 8.06 -20.41 0.54
C ASN A 362 6.85 -19.71 -0.10
N PHE A 363 5.71 -20.38 -0.11
CA PHE A 363 4.45 -19.85 -0.67
C PHE A 363 3.73 -18.91 0.29
N GLU A 364 4.37 -18.49 1.36
CA GLU A 364 3.84 -17.45 2.23
C GLU A 364 3.70 -16.14 1.45
N ASN A 365 2.54 -15.51 1.60
CA ASN A 365 2.16 -14.27 0.95
C ASN A 365 2.21 -14.33 -0.61
N TYR A 366 2.04 -15.52 -1.20
CA TYR A 366 1.89 -15.67 -2.64
C TYR A 366 0.55 -15.12 -3.10
N HIS A 367 0.56 -14.26 -4.11
CA HIS A 367 -0.65 -13.66 -4.66
C HIS A 367 -0.57 -13.42 -6.16
N ILE A 368 -1.75 -13.46 -6.83
CA ILE A 368 -1.94 -13.11 -8.24
C ILE A 368 -3.04 -12.04 -8.26
N TRP A 369 -2.78 -10.92 -8.97
CA TRP A 369 -3.73 -9.80 -9.07
C TRP A 369 -3.67 -9.13 -10.43
N VAL A 370 -4.55 -8.16 -10.69
CA VAL A 370 -4.58 -7.40 -11.93
C VAL A 370 -4.04 -6.00 -11.71
N CYS A 371 -3.16 -5.57 -12.61
CA CYS A 371 -2.76 -4.18 -12.77
C CYS A 371 -3.50 -3.62 -13.98
N ASP A 372 -4.36 -2.64 -13.76
CA ASP A 372 -5.33 -2.18 -14.76
C ASP A 372 -5.36 -0.65 -14.93
N GLY A 373 -4.33 0.04 -14.52
CA GLY A 373 -4.21 1.47 -14.73
C GLY A 373 -2.81 1.99 -14.42
N ILE A 374 -2.49 3.13 -15.01
CA ILE A 374 -1.23 3.85 -14.81
C ILE A 374 -1.51 5.34 -14.68
N ASP A 375 -0.80 5.99 -13.76
CA ASP A 375 -0.80 7.43 -13.56
C ASP A 375 0.65 7.93 -13.49
N VAL A 376 1.05 8.76 -14.47
CA VAL A 376 2.41 9.23 -14.67
C VAL A 376 2.49 10.71 -14.37
N HIS A 377 3.42 11.06 -13.51
CA HIS A 377 3.75 12.43 -13.16
C HIS A 377 5.21 12.71 -13.53
N GLU A 378 5.43 13.37 -14.65
CA GLU A 378 6.75 13.80 -15.09
C GLU A 378 6.88 15.32 -14.97
N TYR A 379 7.95 15.72 -14.33
CA TYR A 379 8.32 17.12 -14.16
C TYR A 379 9.57 17.41 -14.96
N SER A 380 9.62 18.55 -15.58
CA SER A 380 10.74 18.97 -16.40
C SER A 380 11.27 20.33 -15.97
N GLU A 381 12.57 20.42 -15.79
CA GLU A 381 13.24 21.67 -15.45
C GLU A 381 14.44 21.89 -16.35
N TYR A 382 14.58 23.11 -16.84
CA TYR A 382 15.72 23.47 -17.64
C TYR A 382 17.00 23.54 -16.79
N SER A 383 18.01 22.80 -17.19
CA SER A 383 19.34 22.84 -16.59
C SER A 383 20.22 23.78 -17.37
N CYS A 384 20.71 24.83 -16.70
CA CYS A 384 21.64 25.75 -17.26
C CYS A 384 23.02 25.15 -17.50
N ASP A 385 23.39 24.13 -16.74
CA ASP A 385 24.70 23.46 -16.88
C ASP A 385 24.76 22.57 -18.13
N THR A 386 23.64 21.91 -18.46
CA THR A 386 23.56 20.99 -19.61
C THR A 386 22.85 21.58 -20.82
N HIS A 387 22.30 22.81 -20.71
CA HIS A 387 21.45 23.44 -21.71
C HIS A 387 20.33 22.53 -22.24
N SER A 388 19.73 21.70 -21.34
CA SER A 388 18.69 20.76 -21.68
C SER A 388 17.65 20.66 -20.57
N CYS A 389 16.49 20.08 -20.89
CA CYS A 389 15.49 19.77 -19.86
C CYS A 389 15.88 18.49 -19.10
N ASN A 390 16.08 18.62 -17.81
CA ASN A 390 16.15 17.48 -16.92
C ASN A 390 14.73 17.05 -16.59
N THR A 391 14.37 15.82 -16.95
CA THR A 391 13.05 15.26 -16.69
C THR A 391 13.15 14.21 -15.59
N TRP A 392 12.20 14.23 -14.70
CA TRP A 392 12.08 13.30 -13.61
C TRP A 392 10.60 13.07 -13.31
N GLY A 393 10.27 11.93 -12.74
CA GLY A 393 8.88 11.62 -12.47
C GLY A 393 8.71 10.44 -11.56
N TYR A 394 7.46 10.21 -11.21
CA TYR A 394 7.03 9.03 -10.50
C TYR A 394 5.74 8.50 -11.14
N GLU A 395 5.52 7.22 -10.97
CA GLU A 395 4.41 6.50 -11.57
C GLU A 395 3.65 5.75 -10.49
N TYR A 396 2.32 5.76 -10.62
CA TYR A 396 1.44 4.92 -9.84
C TYR A 396 0.77 3.91 -10.76
N TYR A 397 0.63 2.70 -10.27
CA TYR A 397 -0.06 1.61 -10.95
C TYR A 397 -1.32 1.27 -10.19
N HIS A 398 -2.46 1.23 -10.87
CA HIS A 398 -3.70 0.82 -10.22
C HIS A 398 -3.71 -0.69 -10.08
N MET A 399 -3.90 -1.16 -8.84
CA MET A 399 -3.94 -2.57 -8.47
C MET A 399 -5.35 -2.95 -8.08
N ASN A 400 -5.91 -3.95 -8.78
CA ASN A 400 -7.10 -4.67 -8.37
C ASN A 400 -6.67 -5.99 -7.73
N TRP A 401 -6.64 -5.99 -6.42
CA TRP A 401 -6.07 -7.09 -5.64
C TRP A 401 -6.93 -8.35 -5.57
N GLY A 402 -8.21 -8.29 -6.00
CA GLY A 402 -9.11 -9.43 -5.91
C GLY A 402 -9.63 -9.72 -4.50
N TRP A 403 -9.77 -8.68 -3.68
CA TRP A 403 -10.25 -8.72 -2.29
C TRP A 403 -11.58 -7.98 -2.09
N HIS A 404 -12.53 -8.12 -3.03
CA HIS A 404 -13.83 -7.42 -3.01
C HIS A 404 -13.72 -5.89 -3.07
N GLY A 405 -12.66 -5.38 -3.73
CA GLY A 405 -12.38 -3.97 -3.82
C GLY A 405 -11.59 -3.38 -2.65
N ASP A 406 -11.42 -4.16 -1.57
CA ASP A 406 -10.57 -3.72 -0.46
C ASP A 406 -9.13 -3.55 -0.95
N TYR A 407 -8.51 -2.48 -0.49
CA TYR A 407 -7.14 -2.08 -0.86
C TYR A 407 -6.95 -1.73 -2.35
N ASN A 408 -7.95 -1.84 -3.22
CA ASN A 408 -7.81 -1.40 -4.61
C ASN A 408 -7.41 0.07 -4.65
N GLY A 409 -6.44 0.42 -5.50
CA GLY A 409 -5.92 1.79 -5.54
C GLY A 409 -4.64 1.92 -6.36
N TRP A 410 -4.03 3.06 -6.25
CA TRP A 410 -2.83 3.48 -6.96
C TRP A 410 -1.61 3.32 -6.07
N TYR A 411 -0.62 2.57 -6.53
CA TYR A 411 0.56 2.18 -5.76
C TYR A 411 1.83 2.56 -6.50
N GLY A 412 2.72 3.29 -5.84
CA GLY A 412 4.06 3.56 -6.33
C GLY A 412 4.92 2.30 -6.25
N ILE A 413 5.32 1.78 -7.41
CA ILE A 413 6.20 0.60 -7.49
C ILE A 413 7.65 1.04 -7.74
N SER A 414 7.84 2.00 -8.64
CA SER A 414 9.16 2.49 -9.10
C SER A 414 9.73 3.64 -8.27
N ASN A 415 8.87 4.30 -7.49
CA ASN A 415 9.15 5.59 -6.85
C ASN A 415 10.14 5.54 -5.68
N LEU A 416 10.62 4.36 -5.33
CA LEU A 416 11.55 4.13 -4.23
C LEU A 416 12.85 3.50 -4.76
N SER A 417 13.38 4.04 -5.87
CA SER A 417 14.71 3.64 -6.36
C SER A 417 15.79 4.30 -5.52
N VAL A 418 16.52 3.52 -4.73
CA VAL A 418 17.68 3.99 -3.97
C VAL A 418 18.94 3.53 -4.69
N GLY A 419 19.77 4.47 -5.13
CA GLY A 419 21.07 4.16 -5.69
C GLY A 419 21.07 3.34 -6.98
N GLY A 420 20.01 3.38 -7.78
CA GLY A 420 19.90 2.61 -9.04
C GLY A 420 19.58 1.12 -8.84
N THR A 421 19.32 0.68 -7.62
CA THR A 421 18.96 -0.70 -7.32
C THR A 421 17.45 -0.90 -7.43
N ASN A 422 17.06 -1.82 -8.31
CA ASN A 422 15.66 -2.16 -8.54
C ASN A 422 15.24 -3.25 -7.53
N TYR A 423 14.41 -2.93 -6.55
CA TYR A 423 14.02 -3.82 -5.45
C TYR A 423 12.82 -4.74 -5.76
N ASN A 424 12.34 -4.80 -7.01
CA ASN A 424 11.19 -5.61 -7.38
C ASN A 424 11.58 -7.04 -7.76
N SER A 425 12.53 -7.64 -7.07
CA SER A 425 13.13 -8.93 -7.42
C SER A 425 12.15 -10.12 -7.38
N ASN A 426 10.98 -9.96 -6.71
CA ASN A 426 10.02 -11.05 -6.53
C ASN A 426 8.68 -10.80 -7.23
N MET A 427 8.57 -9.74 -8.03
CA MET A 427 7.37 -9.45 -8.82
C MET A 427 7.55 -9.93 -10.25
N HIS A 428 6.51 -10.56 -10.77
CA HIS A 428 6.43 -11.08 -12.13
C HIS A 428 5.17 -10.54 -12.81
N MET A 429 5.16 -10.60 -14.13
CA MET A 429 4.04 -10.14 -14.94
C MET A 429 3.67 -11.11 -16.02
N ILE A 430 2.40 -11.10 -16.41
CA ILE A 430 1.86 -11.76 -17.59
C ILE A 430 1.21 -10.67 -18.43
N TYR A 431 1.79 -10.41 -19.59
CA TYR A 431 1.47 -9.29 -20.48
C TYR A 431 1.21 -9.79 -21.92
N GLY A 432 0.78 -8.90 -22.80
CA GLY A 432 0.44 -9.27 -24.18
C GLY A 432 -0.87 -10.04 -24.26
N ILE A 433 -1.78 -9.85 -23.31
CA ILE A 433 -3.09 -10.50 -23.32
C ILE A 433 -3.97 -9.80 -24.33
N ARG A 434 -4.43 -10.53 -25.35
CA ARG A 434 -5.28 -10.02 -26.44
C ARG A 434 -6.44 -10.97 -26.70
N PRO A 435 -7.68 -10.44 -26.83
CA PRO A 435 -8.88 -11.24 -27.06
C PRO A 435 -8.93 -11.87 -28.44
#